data_50f05e22ae7ec3ce57be5327a03d1be0
#
_entry.id   50f05e22ae7ec3ce57be5327a03d1be0
#
_cell.length_a   1.000
_cell.length_b   1.000
_cell.length_c   1.000
_cell.angle_alpha   90.00
_cell.angle_beta   90.00
_cell.angle_gamma   90.00
#
_symmetry.space_group_name_H-M   'P 1'
#
loop_
_entity.id
_entity.type
_entity.pdbx_description
1 polymer ?
#
loop_
_entity_poly.entity_id
_entity_poly.type
_entity_poly.pdbx_seq_one_letter_code
_entity_poly.pdbx_strand_id
1 'polypeptide(L)'
;MSWKDTLLDASFKGVTFDVIDDTLRGTHALAEHEYPFVQGADIEDTGVSTMDMALTAVLWGEDYEGRLQSLLNVLRETGAGELIHPIYGSVPDCVVADFEAVHNEENPDYCTVRMTFKQSVKAAPFFDRDLPTALADEVDFLADLAAWQGFEVFQTALNKIQKAQSRWNAFHATVLMAVGVLYGQVNGIF
;
A
#
# COMPACT_ATOMS: atom_id res chain seq x y z
N MET A 1 -27.51 7.20 -20.99
CA MET A 1 -26.15 7.56 -21.44
C MET A 1 -25.40 6.26 -21.65
N SER A 2 -24.81 6.07 -22.81
CA SER A 2 -23.98 4.90 -23.07
C SER A 2 -22.58 5.15 -22.46
N TRP A 3 -21.98 4.15 -21.86
CA TRP A 3 -20.61 4.24 -21.33
C TRP A 3 -19.59 4.67 -22.42
N LYS A 4 -19.92 4.49 -23.70
CA LYS A 4 -19.12 4.97 -24.84
C LYS A 4 -18.96 6.49 -24.91
N ASP A 5 -19.88 7.24 -24.32
CA ASP A 5 -19.87 8.71 -24.38
C ASP A 5 -19.04 9.32 -23.22
N THR A 6 -18.59 8.47 -22.29
CA THR A 6 -17.85 8.87 -21.07
C THR A 6 -16.47 8.26 -20.96
N LEU A 7 -16.01 7.53 -22.00
CA LEU A 7 -14.66 6.96 -22.02
C LEU A 7 -13.60 8.05 -22.01
N LEU A 8 -12.62 7.89 -21.13
CA LEU A 8 -11.43 8.72 -21.07
C LEU A 8 -10.30 8.08 -21.87
N ASP A 9 -9.39 8.91 -22.38
CA ASP A 9 -8.16 8.41 -22.97
C ASP A 9 -7.28 7.78 -21.91
N ALA A 10 -6.98 6.49 -22.09
CA ALA A 10 -6.13 5.80 -21.15
C ALA A 10 -4.71 6.36 -21.17
N SER A 11 -4.12 6.55 -19.98
CA SER A 11 -2.72 6.95 -19.89
C SER A 11 -2.07 6.47 -18.59
N PHE A 12 -0.78 6.22 -18.65
CA PHE A 12 0.02 5.91 -17.46
C PHE A 12 1.25 6.81 -17.42
N LYS A 13 1.44 7.51 -16.31
CA LYS A 13 2.50 8.53 -16.13
C LYS A 13 2.59 9.51 -17.31
N GLY A 14 1.44 9.88 -17.88
CA GLY A 14 1.34 10.82 -19.00
C GLY A 14 1.53 10.24 -20.40
N VAL A 15 1.82 8.95 -20.54
CA VAL A 15 1.86 8.28 -21.85
C VAL A 15 0.49 7.69 -22.15
N THR A 16 -0.11 8.15 -23.26
CA THR A 16 -1.44 7.70 -23.71
C THR A 16 -1.38 6.44 -24.55
N PHE A 17 -2.38 5.58 -24.44
CA PHE A 17 -2.52 4.36 -25.23
C PHE A 17 -3.99 3.99 -25.42
N ASP A 18 -4.27 3.24 -26.49
CA ASP A 18 -5.62 2.79 -26.80
C ASP A 18 -5.88 1.44 -26.13
N VAL A 19 -7.01 1.31 -25.39
CA VAL A 19 -7.37 0.08 -24.66
C VAL A 19 -8.45 -0.67 -25.42
N ILE A 20 -8.26 -1.96 -25.62
CA ILE A 20 -9.26 -2.85 -26.24
C ILE A 20 -9.96 -3.77 -25.26
N ASP A 21 -9.30 -4.08 -24.13
CA ASP A 21 -9.84 -4.98 -23.12
C ASP A 21 -9.38 -4.53 -21.73
N ASP A 22 -10.30 -4.60 -20.76
CA ASP A 22 -10.00 -4.29 -19.37
C ASP A 22 -10.61 -5.33 -18.43
N THR A 23 -9.90 -5.62 -17.36
CA THR A 23 -10.39 -6.51 -16.31
C THR A 23 -9.98 -5.96 -14.95
N LEU A 24 -10.97 -5.65 -14.13
CA LEU A 24 -10.77 -5.28 -12.72
C LEU A 24 -11.03 -6.48 -11.83
N ARG A 25 -10.04 -6.89 -11.05
CA ARG A 25 -10.15 -7.99 -10.10
C ARG A 25 -9.90 -7.49 -8.68
N GLY A 26 -10.89 -7.66 -7.82
CA GLY A 26 -10.78 -7.44 -6.38
C GLY A 26 -10.84 -8.77 -5.64
N THR A 27 -10.10 -8.88 -4.55
CA THR A 27 -10.10 -10.07 -3.69
C THR A 27 -10.21 -9.61 -2.23
N HIS A 28 -11.07 -10.25 -1.45
CA HIS A 28 -11.12 -10.07 -0.01
C HIS A 28 -10.07 -10.95 0.66
N ALA A 29 -9.39 -10.41 1.64
CA ALA A 29 -8.53 -11.18 2.53
C ALA A 29 -9.42 -11.79 3.61
N LEU A 30 -9.55 -13.12 3.58
CA LEU A 30 -10.41 -13.87 4.50
C LEU A 30 -9.53 -14.70 5.45
N ALA A 31 -9.83 -14.64 6.74
CA ALA A 31 -9.28 -15.57 7.72
C ALA A 31 -10.32 -16.68 7.99
N GLU A 32 -9.94 -17.93 7.71
CA GLU A 32 -10.80 -19.09 7.89
C GLU A 32 -10.39 -19.84 9.16
N HIS A 33 -11.34 -20.03 10.08
CA HIS A 33 -11.15 -20.76 11.33
C HIS A 33 -11.93 -22.08 11.27
N GLU A 34 -11.21 -23.18 11.11
CA GLU A 34 -11.78 -24.51 11.11
C GLU A 34 -11.74 -25.11 12.51
N TYR A 35 -12.86 -25.76 12.93
CA TYR A 35 -12.96 -26.44 14.23
C TYR A 35 -13.07 -27.94 14.04
N PRO A 36 -12.33 -28.77 14.82
CA PRO A 36 -12.44 -30.20 14.76
C PRO A 36 -13.87 -30.69 15.03
N PHE A 37 -14.34 -31.63 14.23
CA PHE A 37 -15.67 -32.26 14.31
C PHE A 37 -16.89 -31.34 14.02
N VAL A 38 -16.65 -30.11 13.53
CA VAL A 38 -17.70 -29.20 13.07
C VAL A 38 -17.60 -29.09 11.55
N GLN A 39 -18.76 -29.24 10.86
CA GLN A 39 -18.83 -28.99 9.43
C GLN A 39 -18.90 -27.47 9.16
N GLY A 40 -17.96 -26.96 8.35
CA GLY A 40 -17.86 -25.54 8.01
C GLY A 40 -16.72 -24.84 8.74
N ALA A 41 -16.45 -23.61 8.33
CA ALA A 41 -15.46 -22.74 8.93
C ALA A 41 -16.11 -21.42 9.36
N ASP A 42 -15.61 -20.81 10.40
CA ASP A 42 -15.91 -19.43 10.73
C ASP A 42 -15.01 -18.53 9.87
N ILE A 43 -15.63 -17.61 9.12
CA ILE A 43 -14.93 -16.77 8.15
C ILE A 43 -14.95 -15.34 8.63
N GLU A 44 -13.78 -14.79 8.89
CA GLU A 44 -13.58 -13.38 9.22
C GLU A 44 -13.08 -12.63 7.98
N ASP A 45 -13.79 -11.58 7.57
CA ASP A 45 -13.35 -10.68 6.50
C ASP A 45 -12.39 -9.64 7.09
N THR A 46 -11.11 -9.73 6.71
CA THR A 46 -10.05 -8.82 7.17
C THR A 46 -9.87 -7.60 6.24
N GLY A 47 -10.70 -7.47 5.21
CA GLY A 47 -10.72 -6.33 4.30
C GLY A 47 -10.42 -6.68 2.85
N VAL A 48 -10.46 -5.65 2.01
CA VAL A 48 -10.19 -5.79 0.56
C VAL A 48 -8.69 -5.78 0.33
N SER A 49 -8.19 -6.79 -0.37
CA SER A 49 -6.83 -6.83 -0.86
C SER A 49 -6.63 -5.79 -1.99
N THR A 50 -5.40 -5.59 -2.39
CA THR A 50 -5.06 -4.71 -3.52
C THR A 50 -5.84 -5.11 -4.77
N MET A 51 -6.46 -4.14 -5.43
CA MET A 51 -7.16 -4.37 -6.70
C MET A 51 -6.14 -4.55 -7.83
N ASP A 52 -6.36 -5.58 -8.64
CA ASP A 52 -5.59 -5.84 -9.85
C ASP A 52 -6.39 -5.30 -11.06
N MET A 53 -5.76 -4.42 -11.82
CA MET A 53 -6.31 -3.83 -13.05
C MET A 53 -5.48 -4.35 -14.22
N ALA A 54 -6.04 -5.26 -15.00
CA ALA A 54 -5.41 -5.77 -16.20
C ALA A 54 -5.96 -5.04 -17.43
N LEU A 55 -5.09 -4.37 -18.18
CA LEU A 55 -5.41 -3.63 -19.39
C LEU A 55 -4.68 -4.23 -20.58
N THR A 56 -5.38 -4.32 -21.70
CA THR A 56 -4.78 -4.69 -22.98
C THR A 56 -4.80 -3.47 -23.90
N ALA A 57 -3.62 -2.91 -24.12
CA ALA A 57 -3.41 -1.80 -25.01
C ALA A 57 -3.09 -2.27 -26.43
N VAL A 58 -3.49 -1.47 -27.40
CA VAL A 58 -3.17 -1.65 -28.82
C VAL A 58 -2.42 -0.44 -29.34
N LEU A 59 -1.37 -0.71 -30.06
CA LEU A 59 -0.57 0.28 -30.77
C LEU A 59 -0.51 -0.08 -32.23
N TRP A 60 -0.87 0.85 -33.10
CA TRP A 60 -0.95 0.64 -34.54
C TRP A 60 -0.60 1.92 -35.31
N GLY A 61 -0.26 1.77 -36.58
CA GLY A 61 0.07 2.87 -37.50
C GLY A 61 1.56 3.09 -37.70
N GLU A 62 1.91 4.04 -38.54
CA GLU A 62 3.31 4.29 -38.94
C GLU A 62 4.25 4.64 -37.77
N ASP A 63 3.72 5.28 -36.70
CA ASP A 63 4.46 5.71 -35.53
C ASP A 63 4.35 4.73 -34.34
N TYR A 64 3.82 3.51 -34.54
CA TYR A 64 3.55 2.58 -33.45
C TYR A 64 4.82 2.21 -32.66
N GLU A 65 5.98 2.10 -33.32
CA GLU A 65 7.26 1.78 -32.67
C GLU A 65 7.69 2.85 -31.67
N GLY A 66 7.57 4.14 -32.04
CA GLY A 66 7.89 5.26 -31.14
C GLY A 66 6.96 5.32 -29.93
N ARG A 67 5.66 5.08 -30.14
CA ARG A 67 4.66 4.98 -29.07
C ARG A 67 4.93 3.79 -28.17
N LEU A 68 5.28 2.64 -28.74
CA LEU A 68 5.63 1.42 -28.00
C LEU A 68 6.86 1.65 -27.12
N GLN A 69 7.93 2.24 -27.68
CA GLN A 69 9.15 2.54 -26.92
C GLN A 69 8.86 3.47 -25.74
N SER A 70 8.04 4.50 -25.96
CA SER A 70 7.64 5.44 -24.92
C SER A 70 6.85 4.74 -23.81
N LEU A 71 5.90 3.88 -24.16
CA LEU A 71 5.13 3.09 -23.23
C LEU A 71 6.00 2.11 -22.44
N LEU A 72 6.85 1.35 -23.12
CA LEU A 72 7.77 0.39 -22.48
C LEU A 72 8.76 1.07 -21.53
N ASN A 73 9.25 2.26 -21.87
CA ASN A 73 10.15 3.01 -20.99
C ASN A 73 9.47 3.35 -19.68
N VAL A 74 8.23 3.87 -19.76
CA VAL A 74 7.44 4.23 -18.56
C VAL A 74 7.04 2.99 -17.75
N LEU A 75 6.72 1.87 -18.39
CA LEU A 75 6.41 0.61 -17.70
C LEU A 75 7.62 -0.01 -16.98
N ARG A 76 8.83 0.24 -17.47
CA ARG A 76 10.09 -0.20 -16.82
C ARG A 76 10.53 0.70 -15.69
N GLU A 77 10.03 1.93 -15.64
CA GLU A 77 10.34 2.85 -14.54
C GLU A 77 9.80 2.35 -13.22
N THR A 78 10.65 2.33 -12.21
CA THR A 78 10.26 2.00 -10.84
C THR A 78 9.44 3.10 -10.19
N GLY A 79 8.55 2.70 -9.30
CA GLY A 79 7.73 3.61 -8.49
C GLY A 79 6.28 3.72 -8.97
N ALA A 80 5.45 4.21 -8.07
CA ALA A 80 4.04 4.42 -8.33
C ALA A 80 3.83 5.60 -9.30
N GLY A 81 2.77 5.52 -10.09
CA GLY A 81 2.33 6.56 -11.01
C GLY A 81 0.82 6.66 -11.06
N GLU A 82 0.34 7.73 -11.66
CA GLU A 82 -1.08 7.90 -11.92
C GLU A 82 -1.47 7.11 -13.18
N LEU A 83 -2.49 6.26 -13.05
CA LEU A 83 -3.15 5.57 -14.15
C LEU A 83 -4.49 6.24 -14.42
N ILE A 84 -4.69 6.75 -15.63
CA ILE A 84 -6.02 7.19 -16.08
C ILE A 84 -6.66 5.99 -16.77
N HIS A 85 -7.66 5.43 -16.10
CA HIS A 85 -8.40 4.30 -16.62
C HIS A 85 -9.57 4.78 -17.49
N PRO A 86 -9.87 4.14 -18.63
CA PRO A 86 -10.92 4.60 -19.54
C PRO A 86 -12.30 4.69 -18.88
N ILE A 87 -12.61 3.79 -17.96
CA ILE A 87 -13.91 3.65 -17.32
C ILE A 87 -13.91 4.21 -15.89
N TYR A 88 -12.87 3.92 -15.12
CA TYR A 88 -12.82 4.26 -13.67
C TYR A 88 -12.18 5.63 -13.40
N GLY A 89 -11.61 6.27 -14.43
CA GLY A 89 -10.96 7.58 -14.29
C GLY A 89 -9.56 7.51 -13.69
N SER A 90 -9.17 8.57 -12.96
CA SER A 90 -7.85 8.66 -12.34
C SER A 90 -7.72 7.72 -11.15
N VAL A 91 -6.74 6.82 -11.21
CA VAL A 91 -6.34 5.92 -10.12
C VAL A 91 -4.92 6.30 -9.71
N PRO A 92 -4.76 6.98 -8.58
CA PRO A 92 -3.45 7.38 -8.09
C PRO A 92 -2.67 6.21 -7.52
N ASP A 93 -1.36 6.39 -7.41
CA ASP A 93 -0.43 5.45 -6.77
C ASP A 93 -0.48 4.01 -7.34
N CYS A 94 -0.64 3.89 -8.66
CA CYS A 94 -0.58 2.60 -9.36
C CYS A 94 0.86 2.17 -9.61
N VAL A 95 1.14 0.89 -9.37
CA VAL A 95 2.42 0.23 -9.66
C VAL A 95 2.18 -0.83 -10.73
N VAL A 96 3.09 -0.91 -11.70
CA VAL A 96 3.09 -1.97 -12.71
C VAL A 96 3.53 -3.28 -12.06
N ALA A 97 2.67 -4.30 -12.11
CA ALA A 97 2.98 -5.63 -11.61
C ALA A 97 3.61 -6.50 -12.68
N ASP A 98 3.07 -6.43 -13.89
CA ASP A 98 3.50 -7.24 -15.03
C ASP A 98 3.15 -6.54 -16.35
N PHE A 99 3.94 -6.78 -17.39
CA PHE A 99 3.63 -6.33 -18.73
C PHE A 99 4.23 -7.26 -19.78
N GLU A 100 3.51 -7.45 -20.87
CA GLU A 100 3.88 -8.30 -22.00
C GLU A 100 3.54 -7.58 -23.31
N ALA A 101 4.52 -7.46 -24.21
CA ALA A 101 4.30 -6.91 -25.55
C ALA A 101 4.34 -8.06 -26.58
N VAL A 102 3.27 -8.19 -27.35
CA VAL A 102 3.08 -9.26 -28.33
C VAL A 102 3.00 -8.66 -29.72
N HIS A 103 3.88 -9.11 -30.62
CA HIS A 103 3.86 -8.80 -32.03
C HIS A 103 3.38 -10.04 -32.80
N ASN A 104 2.63 -9.82 -33.87
CA ASN A 104 2.14 -10.87 -34.74
C ASN A 104 2.72 -10.68 -36.18
N GLU A 105 3.20 -11.75 -36.77
CA GLU A 105 3.73 -11.70 -38.15
C GLU A 105 2.67 -11.31 -39.19
N GLU A 106 1.40 -11.57 -38.93
CA GLU A 106 0.29 -11.24 -39.84
C GLU A 106 0.04 -9.72 -39.95
N ASN A 107 0.42 -8.96 -38.92
CA ASN A 107 0.22 -7.50 -38.84
C ASN A 107 1.51 -6.82 -38.36
N PRO A 108 2.45 -6.49 -39.26
CA PRO A 108 3.75 -5.94 -38.87
C PRO A 108 3.66 -4.55 -38.20
N ASP A 109 2.63 -3.75 -38.50
CA ASP A 109 2.42 -2.40 -37.96
C ASP A 109 1.46 -2.39 -36.75
N TYR A 110 1.41 -3.50 -36.01
CA TYR A 110 0.48 -3.70 -34.90
C TYR A 110 1.16 -4.40 -33.73
N CYS A 111 0.96 -3.87 -32.55
CA CYS A 111 1.45 -4.47 -31.31
C CYS A 111 0.36 -4.44 -30.23
N THR A 112 0.24 -5.52 -29.51
CA THR A 112 -0.62 -5.62 -28.33
C THR A 112 0.24 -5.64 -27.08
N VAL A 113 -0.05 -4.76 -26.13
CA VAL A 113 0.63 -4.72 -24.84
C VAL A 113 -0.36 -5.04 -23.74
N ARG A 114 -0.15 -6.15 -23.05
CA ARG A 114 -0.89 -6.52 -21.85
C ARG A 114 -0.16 -5.98 -20.65
N MET A 115 -0.89 -5.36 -19.73
CA MET A 115 -0.33 -4.71 -18.55
C MET A 115 -1.22 -5.00 -17.35
N THR A 116 -0.61 -5.30 -16.23
CA THR A 116 -1.32 -5.48 -14.96
C THR A 116 -0.83 -4.43 -13.98
N PHE A 117 -1.76 -3.63 -13.47
CA PHE A 117 -1.51 -2.60 -12.48
C PHE A 117 -2.08 -3.00 -11.14
N LYS A 118 -1.40 -2.60 -10.06
CA LYS A 118 -1.86 -2.74 -8.69
C LYS A 118 -1.90 -1.37 -8.04
N GLN A 119 -3.02 -1.04 -7.42
CA GLN A 119 -3.11 0.20 -6.67
C GLN A 119 -2.40 0.04 -5.33
N SER A 120 -1.44 0.93 -5.06
CA SER A 120 -0.76 0.99 -3.77
C SER A 120 -1.52 1.95 -2.86
N VAL A 121 -2.05 1.45 -1.76
CA VAL A 121 -2.58 2.28 -0.68
C VAL A 121 -1.49 2.39 0.36
N LYS A 122 -1.01 3.60 0.61
CA LYS A 122 -0.12 3.86 1.75
C LYS A 122 -0.94 3.67 3.02
N ALA A 123 -0.98 2.44 3.51
CA ALA A 123 -1.48 2.20 4.85
C ALA A 123 -0.55 2.91 5.84
N ALA A 124 -1.10 3.73 6.73
CA ALA A 124 -0.33 4.19 7.88
C ALA A 124 0.18 2.94 8.61
N PRO A 125 1.50 2.80 8.82
CA PRO A 125 2.02 1.64 9.52
C PRO A 125 1.34 1.52 10.87
N PHE A 126 1.00 0.30 11.27
CA PHE A 126 0.31 0.02 12.54
C PHE A 126 0.97 0.68 13.77
N PHE A 127 2.26 1.02 13.64
CA PHE A 127 3.06 1.69 14.67
C PHE A 127 3.14 3.22 14.51
N ASP A 128 2.48 3.81 13.51
CA ASP A 128 2.40 5.26 13.31
C ASP A 128 1.18 5.86 14.04
N ARG A 129 0.72 5.19 15.08
CA ARG A 129 -0.14 5.82 16.05
C ARG A 129 0.73 6.80 16.82
N ASP A 130 0.45 8.08 16.67
CA ASP A 130 0.96 9.16 17.51
C ASP A 130 0.68 8.84 18.99
N LEU A 131 1.52 7.97 19.56
CA LEU A 131 1.57 7.78 21.02
C LEU A 131 1.92 9.08 21.79
N PRO A 132 2.60 10.08 21.19
CA PRO A 132 2.87 11.34 21.86
C PRO A 132 1.62 12.17 22.19
N THR A 133 0.59 12.14 21.35
CA THR A 133 -0.61 13.01 21.55
C THR A 133 -1.44 12.59 22.75
N ALA A 134 -1.66 11.29 22.94
CA ALA A 134 -2.36 10.80 24.11
C ALA A 134 -1.60 11.07 25.43
N LEU A 135 -0.25 11.01 25.37
CA LEU A 135 0.59 11.36 26.52
C LEU A 135 0.69 12.88 26.74
N ALA A 136 0.62 13.68 25.68
CA ALA A 136 0.60 15.15 25.79
C ALA A 136 -0.71 15.63 26.40
N ASP A 137 -1.86 15.09 25.97
CA ASP A 137 -3.16 15.40 26.52
C ASP A 137 -3.28 15.00 28.00
N GLU A 138 -2.65 13.87 28.40
CA GLU A 138 -2.60 13.41 29.78
C GLU A 138 -1.66 14.26 30.66
N VAL A 139 -0.59 14.77 30.09
CA VAL A 139 0.33 15.73 30.76
C VAL A 139 -0.33 17.08 30.91
N ASP A 140 -1.06 17.59 29.92
CA ASP A 140 -1.81 18.85 30.00
C ASP A 140 -2.96 18.76 31.03
N PHE A 141 -3.69 17.63 31.05
CA PHE A 141 -4.69 17.36 32.07
C PHE A 141 -4.08 17.32 33.51
N LEU A 142 -2.92 16.71 33.66
CA LEU A 142 -2.20 16.65 34.93
C LEU A 142 -1.62 18.02 35.34
N ALA A 143 -1.22 18.84 34.37
CA ALA A 143 -0.78 20.21 34.62
C ALA A 143 -1.94 21.10 35.13
N ASP A 144 -3.13 20.96 34.53
CA ASP A 144 -4.34 21.64 34.98
C ASP A 144 -4.78 21.18 36.36
N LEU A 145 -4.69 19.86 36.63
CA LEU A 145 -5.01 19.30 37.95
C LEU A 145 -4.02 19.77 39.04
N ALA A 146 -2.76 19.93 38.69
CA ALA A 146 -1.72 20.44 39.59
C ALA A 146 -1.90 21.93 39.94
N ALA A 147 -2.36 22.71 39.00
CA ALA A 147 -2.75 24.11 39.24
C ALA A 147 -3.93 24.23 40.23
N TRP A 148 -4.77 23.17 40.33
CA TRP A 148 -5.97 23.15 41.15
C TRP A 148 -5.76 22.56 42.55
N GLN A 149 -4.84 21.61 42.74
CA GLN A 149 -4.72 20.81 44.00
C GLN A 149 -3.36 20.89 44.74
N GLY A 150 -2.48 21.75 44.32
CA GLY A 150 -1.21 21.94 45.01
C GLY A 150 -0.10 20.98 44.59
N PHE A 151 1.14 21.42 44.82
CA PHE A 151 2.40 20.91 44.27
C PHE A 151 2.71 19.42 44.61
N GLU A 152 2.21 18.89 45.72
CA GLU A 152 2.53 17.52 46.18
C GLU A 152 1.86 16.43 45.33
N VAL A 153 0.64 16.63 44.84
CA VAL A 153 -0.07 15.69 43.98
C VAL A 153 0.57 15.63 42.60
N PHE A 154 1.03 16.77 42.13
CA PHE A 154 1.76 16.89 40.85
C PHE A 154 3.09 16.15 40.86
N GLN A 155 3.89 16.30 41.93
CA GLN A 155 5.14 15.55 42.11
C GLN A 155 4.90 14.03 42.11
N THR A 156 3.86 13.57 42.75
CA THR A 156 3.50 12.15 42.80
C THR A 156 3.09 11.60 41.42
N ALA A 157 2.34 12.38 40.64
CA ALA A 157 1.95 12.03 39.29
C ALA A 157 3.13 12.03 38.32
N LEU A 158 4.01 13.03 38.36
CA LEU A 158 5.26 13.10 37.60
C LEU A 158 6.18 11.93 37.90
N ASN A 159 6.32 11.53 39.18
CA ASN A 159 7.12 10.38 39.56
C ASN A 159 6.56 9.04 39.01
N LYS A 160 5.22 8.92 38.89
CA LYS A 160 4.59 7.76 38.25
C LYS A 160 4.86 7.71 36.76
N ILE A 161 4.78 8.85 36.05
CA ILE A 161 5.06 8.95 34.62
C ILE A 161 6.52 8.67 34.34
N GLN A 162 7.45 9.23 35.10
CA GLN A 162 8.88 8.96 34.96
C GLN A 162 9.23 7.48 35.21
N LYS A 163 8.58 6.83 36.19
CA LYS A 163 8.73 5.39 36.41
C LYS A 163 8.16 4.55 35.27
N ALA A 164 7.05 4.95 34.66
CA ALA A 164 6.47 4.28 33.52
C ALA A 164 7.39 4.42 32.28
N GLN A 165 7.90 5.62 32.05
CA GLN A 165 8.81 5.93 30.95
C GLN A 165 10.16 5.21 31.10
N SER A 166 10.72 5.13 32.32
CA SER A 166 11.96 4.37 32.56
C SER A 166 11.75 2.87 32.37
N ARG A 167 10.60 2.30 32.74
CA ARG A 167 10.25 0.91 32.49
C ARG A 167 10.08 0.62 31.00
N TRP A 168 9.46 1.55 30.26
CA TRP A 168 9.31 1.44 28.81
C TRP A 168 10.67 1.47 28.09
N ASN A 169 11.54 2.43 28.47
CA ASN A 169 12.88 2.53 27.91
C ASN A 169 13.74 1.30 28.23
N ALA A 170 13.63 0.75 29.44
CA ALA A 170 14.31 -0.48 29.83
C ALA A 170 13.81 -1.68 29.02
N PHE A 171 12.51 -1.81 28.81
CA PHE A 171 11.91 -2.84 27.97
C PHE A 171 12.39 -2.72 26.52
N HIS A 172 12.38 -1.50 25.96
CA HIS A 172 12.86 -1.24 24.60
C HIS A 172 14.35 -1.58 24.45
N ALA A 173 15.18 -1.22 25.42
CA ALA A 173 16.59 -1.56 25.41
C ALA A 173 16.82 -3.08 25.49
N THR A 174 16.02 -3.80 26.28
CA THR A 174 16.10 -5.26 26.40
C THR A 174 15.69 -5.96 25.10
N VAL A 175 14.64 -5.48 24.44
CA VAL A 175 14.18 -6.02 23.15
C VAL A 175 15.23 -5.76 22.05
N LEU A 176 15.82 -4.56 22.00
CA LEU A 176 16.88 -4.24 21.05
C LEU A 176 18.14 -5.09 21.26
N MET A 177 18.53 -5.34 22.52
CA MET A 177 19.64 -6.25 22.85
C MET A 177 19.34 -7.69 22.44
N ALA A 178 18.13 -8.18 22.70
CA ALA A 178 17.71 -9.52 22.31
C ALA A 178 17.72 -9.71 20.79
N VAL A 179 17.24 -8.74 20.05
CA VAL A 179 17.27 -8.72 18.58
C VAL A 179 18.70 -8.65 18.07
N GLY A 180 19.57 -7.81 18.69
CA GLY A 180 20.98 -7.71 18.32
C GLY A 180 21.75 -9.00 18.55
N VAL A 181 21.48 -9.73 19.64
CA VAL A 181 22.09 -11.03 19.92
C VAL A 181 21.64 -12.09 18.91
N LEU A 182 20.36 -12.11 18.54
CA LEU A 182 19.84 -13.03 17.51
C LEU A 182 20.45 -12.74 16.12
N TYR A 183 20.62 -11.46 15.77
CA TYR A 183 21.28 -11.06 14.51
C TYR A 183 22.77 -11.44 14.49
N GLY A 184 23.45 -11.32 15.64
CA GLY A 184 24.85 -11.72 15.77
C GLY A 184 25.07 -13.24 15.68
N GLN A 185 24.11 -14.04 16.18
CA GLN A 185 24.16 -15.50 16.07
C GLN A 185 23.88 -16.01 14.65
N VAL A 186 23.02 -15.34 13.91
CA VAL A 186 22.71 -15.71 12.50
C VAL A 186 23.88 -15.39 11.56
N ASN A 187 24.58 -14.28 11.77
CA ASN A 187 25.76 -13.91 10.96
C ASN A 187 27.07 -14.64 11.33
N GLY A 188 27.09 -15.39 12.41
CA GLY A 188 28.27 -16.19 12.84
C GLY A 188 28.26 -17.63 12.36
N ILE A 189 27.28 -18.04 11.50
CA ILE A 189 27.12 -19.41 11.01
C ILE A 189 27.53 -19.55 9.53
N PHE A 190 28.03 -18.48 8.88
CA PHE A 190 28.58 -18.53 7.51
C PHE A 190 30.04 -18.19 7.47
#